data_be18e283c8ed9ff6cf7339d4b4f50a59
#
_entry.id   be18e283c8ed9ff6cf7339d4b4f50a59
#
_cell.length_a   1.000
_cell.length_b   1.000
_cell.length_c   1.000
_cell.angle_alpha   90.00
_cell.angle_beta   90.00
_cell.angle_gamma   90.00
#
_symmetry.space_group_name_H-M   'P 1'
#
loop_
_entity.id
_entity.type
_entity.pdbx_description
1 polymer ?
#
loop_
_entity_poly.entity_id
_entity_poly.type
_entity_poly.pdbx_seq_one_letter_code
_entity_poly.pdbx_strand_id
1 'polypeptide(L)'
;DAFIALCFLQMKGRDPDGQRQITMDVLTSLMPPGGEKVFQKLFPLNKFSLELNAKICQIVFAWMVGPMTVETTTENDLNEPIASKVQITKCRWLQESGCTGMCVNMCKTTTQDFFTDTFNMPLTIKPNFEDKSCAFYFGQMPPPIEKDEALLFGCNQSCSTGLNVGEENVPCHKLRKHESLSSS
;
A
#
# COMPACT_ATOMS: atom_id res chain seq x y z
N ASP A 1 -7.98 -18.40 -0.79
CA ASP A 1 -6.53 -18.32 -0.94
C ASP A 1 -5.85 -18.39 0.44
N ALA A 2 -4.91 -19.34 0.64
CA ALA A 2 -4.26 -19.56 1.93
C ALA A 2 -3.49 -18.31 2.41
N PHE A 3 -2.90 -17.55 1.51
CA PHE A 3 -2.19 -16.32 1.83
C PHE A 3 -3.15 -15.25 2.39
N ILE A 4 -4.29 -15.05 1.76
CA ILE A 4 -5.32 -14.10 2.23
C ILE A 4 -5.89 -14.54 3.58
N ALA A 5 -6.13 -15.86 3.77
CA ALA A 5 -6.57 -16.40 5.05
C ALA A 5 -5.55 -16.10 6.18
N LEU A 6 -4.25 -16.25 5.90
CA LEU A 6 -3.18 -15.88 6.83
C LEU A 6 -3.23 -14.38 7.18
N CYS A 7 -3.44 -13.52 6.18
CA CYS A 7 -3.55 -12.08 6.40
C CYS A 7 -4.77 -11.72 7.28
N PHE A 8 -5.90 -12.40 7.09
CA PHE A 8 -7.05 -12.22 7.99
C PHE A 8 -6.75 -12.65 9.42
N LEU A 9 -6.02 -13.73 9.61
CA LEU A 9 -5.57 -14.14 10.95
C LEU A 9 -4.67 -13.09 11.59
N GLN A 10 -3.80 -12.47 10.81
CA GLN A 10 -2.95 -11.37 11.27
C GLN A 10 -3.74 -10.11 11.64
N MET A 11 -4.85 -9.84 10.96
CA MET A 11 -5.73 -8.71 11.30
C MET A 11 -6.56 -8.95 12.56
N LYS A 12 -6.93 -10.19 12.82
CA LYS A 12 -7.88 -10.56 13.88
C LYS A 12 -7.37 -10.12 15.24
N GLY A 13 -8.19 -9.36 15.97
CA GLY A 13 -7.87 -8.89 17.31
C GLY A 13 -6.86 -7.74 17.38
N ARG A 14 -6.43 -7.19 16.25
CA ARG A 14 -5.52 -6.04 16.19
C ARG A 14 -6.25 -4.79 15.74
N ASP A 15 -5.91 -3.67 16.33
CA ASP A 15 -6.27 -2.35 15.84
C ASP A 15 -5.50 -2.00 14.55
N PRO A 16 -5.81 -0.89 13.86
CA PRO A 16 -5.12 -0.50 12.64
C PRO A 16 -3.60 -0.35 12.79
N ASP A 17 -3.13 0.17 13.91
CA ASP A 17 -1.69 0.34 14.17
C ASP A 17 -0.99 -1.00 14.39
N GLY A 18 -1.61 -1.91 15.12
CA GLY A 18 -1.10 -3.28 15.29
C GLY A 18 -1.06 -4.07 13.97
N GLN A 19 -2.03 -3.86 13.08
CA GLN A 19 -2.03 -4.45 11.73
C GLN A 19 -0.88 -3.91 10.88
N ARG A 20 -0.63 -2.60 10.94
CA ARG A 20 0.49 -1.94 10.26
C ARG A 20 1.81 -2.44 10.82
N GLN A 21 1.95 -2.48 12.17
CA GLN A 21 3.20 -2.87 12.83
C GLN A 21 3.61 -4.30 12.44
N ILE A 22 2.70 -5.27 12.50
CA ILE A 22 3.05 -6.66 12.15
C ILE A 22 3.49 -6.79 10.69
N THR A 23 2.90 -6.02 9.79
CA THR A 23 3.33 -6.03 8.39
C THR A 23 4.70 -5.37 8.23
N MET A 24 4.96 -4.27 8.95
CA MET A 24 6.26 -3.61 8.97
C MET A 24 7.34 -4.55 9.50
N ASP A 25 7.07 -5.29 10.57
CA ASP A 25 7.99 -6.28 11.15
C ASP A 25 8.33 -7.38 10.13
N VAL A 26 7.33 -7.87 9.38
CA VAL A 26 7.56 -8.84 8.30
C VAL A 26 8.44 -8.25 7.21
N LEU A 27 8.12 -7.06 6.69
CA LEU A 27 8.93 -6.40 5.64
C LEU A 27 10.37 -6.16 6.11
N THR A 28 10.54 -5.71 7.34
CA THR A 28 11.87 -5.47 7.92
C THR A 28 12.65 -6.78 8.10
N SER A 29 11.98 -7.86 8.50
CA SER A 29 12.62 -9.17 8.71
C SER A 29 13.12 -9.81 7.41
N LEU A 30 12.60 -9.42 6.27
CA LEU A 30 13.08 -9.86 4.95
C LEU A 30 14.41 -9.23 4.55
N MET A 31 14.83 -8.18 5.27
CA MET A 31 16.08 -7.47 4.99
C MET A 31 17.23 -7.97 5.88
N PRO A 32 18.42 -8.17 5.32
CA PRO A 32 19.59 -8.43 6.13
C PRO A 32 19.94 -7.19 6.97
N PRO A 33 20.60 -7.34 8.13
CA PRO A 33 21.05 -6.21 8.93
C PRO A 33 21.88 -5.21 8.10
N GLY A 34 21.49 -3.93 8.12
CA GLY A 34 22.13 -2.85 7.34
C GLY A 34 21.75 -2.83 5.85
N GLY A 35 20.82 -3.67 5.43
CA GLY A 35 20.36 -3.75 4.04
C GLY A 35 19.73 -2.45 3.55
N GLU A 36 19.08 -1.70 4.45
CA GLU A 36 18.52 -0.37 4.16
C GLU A 36 19.58 0.62 3.68
N LYS A 37 20.73 0.67 4.32
CA LYS A 37 21.83 1.57 3.95
C LYS A 37 22.47 1.17 2.61
N VAL A 38 22.59 -0.13 2.38
CA VAL A 38 23.08 -0.66 1.10
C VAL A 38 22.10 -0.30 -0.01
N PHE A 39 20.80 -0.49 0.22
CA PHE A 39 19.78 -0.14 -0.75
C PHE A 39 19.78 1.37 -1.07
N GLN A 40 19.78 2.24 -0.08
CA GLN A 40 19.82 3.70 -0.27
C GLN A 40 21.04 4.15 -1.08
N LYS A 41 22.19 3.50 -0.86
CA LYS A 41 23.43 3.80 -1.58
C LYS A 41 23.40 3.32 -3.05
N LEU A 42 22.82 2.15 -3.28
CA LEU A 42 22.74 1.55 -4.64
C LEU A 42 21.62 2.17 -5.47
N PHE A 43 20.54 2.60 -4.83
CA PHE A 43 19.33 3.12 -5.49
C PHE A 43 19.01 4.55 -5.00
N PRO A 44 19.87 5.54 -5.27
CA PRO A 44 19.56 6.94 -4.98
C PRO A 44 18.33 7.35 -5.79
N LEU A 45 17.60 8.37 -5.33
CA LEU A 45 16.41 8.89 -6.00
C LEU A 45 16.79 9.51 -7.35
N ASN A 46 16.70 8.74 -8.41
CA ASN A 46 16.93 9.14 -9.80
C ASN A 46 16.09 8.29 -10.76
N LYS A 47 16.01 8.71 -12.02
CA LYS A 47 15.25 8.04 -13.07
C LYS A 47 15.55 6.54 -13.15
N PHE A 48 16.81 6.14 -13.19
CA PHE A 48 17.21 4.75 -13.31
C PHE A 48 16.69 3.90 -12.13
N SER A 49 16.84 4.39 -10.90
CA SER A 49 16.38 3.69 -9.70
C SER A 49 14.86 3.53 -9.69
N LEU A 50 14.11 4.55 -10.08
CA LEU A 50 12.65 4.50 -10.16
C LEU A 50 12.17 3.47 -11.19
N GLU A 51 12.73 3.50 -12.40
CA GLU A 51 12.41 2.54 -13.46
C GLU A 51 12.75 1.10 -13.07
N LEU A 52 13.91 0.90 -12.44
CA LEU A 52 14.35 -0.42 -11.99
C LEU A 52 13.46 -0.96 -10.88
N ASN A 53 13.10 -0.14 -9.88
CA ASN A 53 12.21 -0.57 -8.80
C ASN A 53 10.79 -0.88 -9.30
N ALA A 54 10.27 -0.12 -10.27
CA ALA A 54 9.00 -0.44 -10.93
C ALA A 54 9.04 -1.81 -11.62
N LYS A 55 10.13 -2.14 -12.33
CA LYS A 55 10.32 -3.45 -12.97
C LYS A 55 10.50 -4.58 -11.96
N ILE A 56 11.28 -4.35 -10.91
CA ILE A 56 11.44 -5.33 -9.81
C ILE A 56 10.08 -5.61 -9.17
N CYS A 57 9.31 -4.56 -8.86
CA CYS A 57 7.96 -4.68 -8.33
C CYS A 57 7.08 -5.57 -9.23
N GLN A 58 7.08 -5.32 -10.54
CA GLN A 58 6.32 -6.10 -11.51
C GLN A 58 6.68 -7.60 -11.49
N ILE A 59 7.94 -7.94 -11.30
CA ILE A 59 8.40 -9.34 -11.31
C ILE A 59 8.16 -10.00 -9.97
N VAL A 60 8.54 -9.33 -8.88
CA VAL A 60 8.57 -9.92 -7.53
C VAL A 60 7.18 -10.03 -6.93
N PHE A 61 6.28 -9.07 -7.17
CA PHE A 61 4.98 -9.02 -6.50
C PHE A 61 3.79 -9.49 -7.35
N ALA A 62 4.01 -9.86 -8.61
CA ALA A 62 2.93 -10.33 -9.49
C ALA A 62 2.17 -11.54 -8.91
N TRP A 63 2.84 -12.44 -8.20
CA TRP A 63 2.21 -13.59 -7.57
C TRP A 63 1.22 -13.19 -6.46
N MET A 64 1.46 -12.07 -5.80
CA MET A 64 0.67 -11.59 -4.66
C MET A 64 -0.52 -10.73 -5.11
N VAL A 65 -0.27 -9.74 -5.99
CA VAL A 65 -1.29 -8.75 -6.37
C VAL A 65 -1.88 -8.97 -7.76
N GLY A 66 -1.31 -9.87 -8.56
CA GLY A 66 -1.76 -10.18 -9.92
C GLY A 66 -0.92 -9.51 -11.01
N PRO A 67 -1.33 -9.65 -12.28
CA PRO A 67 -0.61 -9.09 -13.41
C PRO A 67 -0.47 -7.58 -13.35
N MET A 68 0.72 -7.09 -13.67
CA MET A 68 1.07 -5.68 -13.64
C MET A 68 1.72 -5.23 -14.94
N THR A 69 1.51 -3.97 -15.32
CA THR A 69 2.23 -3.29 -16.40
C THR A 69 3.00 -2.09 -15.86
N VAL A 70 4.17 -1.83 -16.44
CA VAL A 70 4.95 -0.62 -16.13
C VAL A 70 4.62 0.44 -17.18
N GLU A 71 4.23 1.62 -16.73
CA GLU A 71 3.81 2.75 -17.55
C GLU A 71 4.68 3.97 -17.28
N THR A 72 4.86 4.80 -18.30
CA THR A 72 5.52 6.11 -18.16
C THR A 72 4.54 7.12 -17.56
N THR A 73 5.01 7.86 -16.57
CA THR A 73 4.23 8.92 -15.91
C THR A 73 5.10 10.12 -15.61
N THR A 74 4.48 11.29 -15.53
CA THR A 74 5.08 12.52 -15.01
C THR A 74 4.66 12.80 -13.57
N GLU A 75 3.81 11.95 -13.00
CA GLU A 75 3.40 12.01 -11.59
C GLU A 75 4.49 11.46 -10.68
N ASN A 76 5.60 12.18 -10.60
CA ASN A 76 6.73 11.89 -9.71
C ASN A 76 7.40 13.20 -9.29
N ASP A 77 8.14 13.19 -8.20
CA ASP A 77 8.76 14.38 -7.60
C ASP A 77 9.92 14.96 -8.44
N LEU A 78 10.38 14.22 -9.46
CA LEU A 78 11.38 14.72 -10.43
C LEU A 78 10.73 15.50 -11.57
N ASN A 79 9.41 15.46 -11.71
CA ASN A 79 8.63 16.11 -12.81
C ASN A 79 9.12 15.73 -14.22
N GLU A 80 9.61 14.52 -14.40
CA GLU A 80 10.10 13.99 -15.66
C GLU A 80 9.25 12.79 -16.13
N PRO A 81 9.19 12.52 -17.44
CA PRO A 81 8.56 11.30 -17.95
C PRO A 81 9.44 10.09 -17.61
N ILE A 82 9.00 9.29 -16.65
CA ILE A 82 9.71 8.12 -16.12
C ILE A 82 8.79 6.90 -16.15
N ALA A 83 9.29 5.73 -16.55
CA ALA A 83 8.57 4.46 -16.49
C ALA A 83 8.55 3.95 -15.04
N SER A 84 7.88 4.68 -14.16
CA SER A 84 7.85 4.48 -12.71
C SER A 84 6.45 4.21 -12.14
N LYS A 85 5.42 4.18 -12.99
CA LYS A 85 4.07 3.78 -12.59
C LYS A 85 3.89 2.29 -12.85
N VAL A 86 3.46 1.55 -11.83
CA VAL A 86 3.06 0.15 -11.95
C VAL A 86 1.55 0.07 -11.86
N GLN A 87 0.90 -0.30 -12.97
CA GLN A 87 -0.54 -0.44 -13.05
C GLN A 87 -0.95 -1.91 -12.85
N ILE A 88 -1.83 -2.13 -11.89
CA ILE A 88 -2.47 -3.41 -11.60
C ILE A 88 -3.91 -3.30 -12.08
N THR A 89 -4.26 -4.03 -13.12
CA THR A 89 -5.62 -3.97 -13.69
C THR A 89 -6.66 -4.50 -12.72
N LYS A 90 -6.32 -5.56 -11.98
CA LYS A 90 -7.19 -6.15 -10.97
C LYS A 90 -6.34 -6.74 -9.85
N CYS A 91 -6.36 -6.08 -8.70
CA CYS A 91 -5.56 -6.49 -7.55
C CYS A 91 -6.17 -7.74 -6.91
N ARG A 92 -5.45 -8.86 -7.00
CA ARG A 92 -5.85 -10.14 -6.40
C ARG A 92 -6.02 -10.01 -4.89
N TRP A 93 -5.13 -9.32 -4.21
CA TRP A 93 -5.22 -9.05 -2.77
C TRP A 93 -6.56 -8.40 -2.41
N LEU A 94 -6.94 -7.34 -3.13
CA LEU A 94 -8.19 -6.62 -2.89
C LEU A 94 -9.41 -7.44 -3.32
N GLN A 95 -9.30 -8.20 -4.42
CA GLN A 95 -10.37 -9.04 -4.93
C GLN A 95 -10.70 -10.20 -3.98
N GLU A 96 -9.68 -10.91 -3.52
CA GLU A 96 -9.84 -12.09 -2.66
C GLU A 96 -10.19 -11.72 -1.21
N SER A 97 -9.66 -10.60 -0.72
CA SER A 97 -9.98 -10.15 0.62
C SER A 97 -11.34 -9.45 0.72
N GLY A 98 -11.74 -8.71 -0.31
CA GLY A 98 -12.91 -7.83 -0.26
C GLY A 98 -12.85 -6.80 0.89
N CYS A 99 -11.67 -6.56 1.46
CA CYS A 99 -11.49 -5.79 2.69
C CYS A 99 -10.67 -4.52 2.44
N THR A 100 -11.34 -3.36 2.52
CA THR A 100 -10.68 -2.04 2.41
C THR A 100 -9.63 -1.85 3.52
N GLY A 101 -9.95 -2.24 4.76
CA GLY A 101 -9.01 -2.11 5.89
C GLY A 101 -7.74 -2.94 5.69
N MET A 102 -7.84 -4.17 5.18
CA MET A 102 -6.67 -4.97 4.84
C MET A 102 -5.81 -4.30 3.76
N CYS A 103 -6.46 -3.78 2.71
CA CYS A 103 -5.75 -3.08 1.65
C CYS A 103 -5.01 -1.84 2.21
N VAL A 104 -5.69 -1.01 2.98
CA VAL A 104 -5.12 0.26 3.47
C VAL A 104 -4.07 0.02 4.56
N ASN A 105 -4.39 -0.75 5.59
CA ASN A 105 -3.52 -0.88 6.77
C ASN A 105 -2.30 -1.78 6.52
N MET A 106 -2.49 -2.91 5.83
CA MET A 106 -1.43 -3.91 5.67
C MET A 106 -0.70 -3.80 4.33
N CYS A 107 -1.33 -3.26 3.29
CA CYS A 107 -0.67 -3.11 1.99
C CYS A 107 -0.26 -1.66 1.75
N LYS A 108 -1.24 -0.75 1.55
CA LYS A 108 -0.97 0.61 1.10
C LYS A 108 -0.06 1.40 2.06
N THR A 109 -0.55 1.70 3.26
CA THR A 109 0.17 2.59 4.17
C THR A 109 1.50 2.00 4.61
N THR A 110 1.51 0.73 4.98
CA THR A 110 2.75 0.06 5.42
C THR A 110 3.81 0.01 4.32
N THR A 111 3.41 -0.31 3.07
CA THR A 111 4.37 -0.35 1.96
C THR A 111 4.87 1.04 1.60
N GLN A 112 4.00 2.05 1.60
CA GLN A 112 4.40 3.45 1.38
C GLN A 112 5.45 3.89 2.42
N ASP A 113 5.16 3.68 3.71
CA ASP A 113 6.06 4.05 4.79
C ASP A 113 7.37 3.28 4.71
N PHE A 114 7.32 1.97 4.44
CA PHE A 114 8.52 1.14 4.31
C PHE A 114 9.43 1.64 3.19
N PHE A 115 8.90 1.93 2.01
CA PHE A 115 9.71 2.44 0.90
C PHE A 115 10.21 3.87 1.16
N THR A 116 9.35 4.74 1.68
CA THR A 116 9.68 6.14 1.92
C THR A 116 10.70 6.28 3.05
N ASP A 117 10.45 5.66 4.20
CA ASP A 117 11.24 5.86 5.41
C ASP A 117 12.47 4.95 5.45
N THR A 118 12.34 3.69 4.99
CA THR A 118 13.45 2.73 5.06
C THR A 118 14.37 2.83 3.86
N PHE A 119 13.81 3.02 2.66
CA PHE A 119 14.60 3.06 1.43
C PHE A 119 14.88 4.48 0.90
N ASN A 120 14.31 5.50 1.53
CA ASN A 120 14.36 6.89 1.04
C ASN A 120 13.89 6.98 -0.43
N MET A 121 12.89 6.16 -0.76
CA MET A 121 12.29 6.10 -2.09
C MET A 121 10.78 6.36 -1.96
N PRO A 122 10.31 7.58 -2.21
CA PRO A 122 8.90 7.92 -2.15
C PRO A 122 8.06 6.96 -3.00
N LEU A 123 6.97 6.47 -2.44
CA LEU A 123 6.04 5.58 -3.10
C LEU A 123 4.62 5.94 -2.73
N THR A 124 3.80 6.29 -3.73
CA THR A 124 2.36 6.47 -3.56
C THR A 124 1.60 5.30 -4.15
N ILE A 125 0.66 4.73 -3.39
CA ILE A 125 -0.21 3.64 -3.81
C ILE A 125 -1.64 4.16 -3.88
N LYS A 126 -2.29 4.04 -5.05
CA LYS A 126 -3.66 4.51 -5.30
C LYS A 126 -4.56 3.31 -5.62
N PRO A 127 -5.20 2.68 -4.62
CA PRO A 127 -6.19 1.63 -4.86
C PRO A 127 -7.51 2.24 -5.36
N ASN A 128 -8.15 1.56 -6.29
CA ASN A 128 -9.53 1.81 -6.67
C ASN A 128 -10.41 0.68 -6.12
N PHE A 129 -11.28 0.99 -5.19
CA PHE A 129 -12.13 -0.02 -4.53
C PHE A 129 -13.35 -0.42 -5.35
N GLU A 130 -13.72 0.35 -6.37
CA GLU A 130 -14.86 0.05 -7.24
C GLU A 130 -14.51 -1.07 -8.23
N ASP A 131 -13.45 -0.89 -9.01
CA ASP A 131 -13.01 -1.84 -10.04
C ASP A 131 -11.91 -2.80 -9.55
N LYS A 132 -11.40 -2.58 -8.33
CA LYS A 132 -10.31 -3.33 -7.70
C LYS A 132 -8.97 -3.22 -8.42
N SER A 133 -8.78 -2.17 -9.22
CA SER A 133 -7.48 -1.81 -9.77
C SER A 133 -6.61 -1.13 -8.72
N CYS A 134 -5.32 -1.04 -8.99
CA CYS A 134 -4.39 -0.31 -8.13
C CYS A 134 -3.22 0.24 -8.95
N ALA A 135 -2.72 1.39 -8.60
CA ALA A 135 -1.54 1.98 -9.22
C ALA A 135 -0.49 2.33 -8.16
N PHE A 136 0.77 1.98 -8.44
CA PHE A 136 1.94 2.32 -7.63
C PHE A 136 2.76 3.35 -8.38
N TYR A 137 3.08 4.47 -7.75
CA TYR A 137 3.85 5.57 -8.30
C TYR A 137 5.18 5.69 -7.55
N PHE A 138 6.23 5.10 -8.10
CA PHE A 138 7.58 5.23 -7.56
C PHE A 138 8.12 6.63 -7.84
N GLY A 139 8.69 7.25 -6.81
CA GLY A 139 9.18 8.64 -6.86
C GLY A 139 8.10 9.70 -6.63
N GLN A 140 6.92 9.31 -6.15
CA GLN A 140 5.87 10.23 -5.74
C GLN A 140 5.67 10.14 -4.22
N MET A 141 5.84 11.27 -3.52
CA MET A 141 5.59 11.35 -2.09
C MET A 141 4.12 11.07 -1.78
N PRO A 142 3.80 10.15 -0.87
CA PRO A 142 2.43 9.89 -0.48
C PRO A 142 1.79 11.12 0.16
N PRO A 143 0.48 11.34 -0.05
CA PRO A 143 -0.24 12.41 0.61
C PRO A 143 -0.25 12.17 2.13
N PRO A 144 -0.34 13.24 2.93
CA PRO A 144 -0.61 13.11 4.36
C PRO A 144 -1.88 12.26 4.60
N ILE A 145 -1.88 11.51 5.69
CA ILE A 145 -3.00 10.60 6.05
C ILE A 145 -4.36 11.31 5.99
N GLU A 146 -4.41 12.57 6.42
CA GLU A 146 -5.62 13.40 6.46
C GLU A 146 -6.20 13.72 5.07
N LYS A 147 -5.36 13.61 4.04
CA LYS A 147 -5.72 13.90 2.65
C LYS A 147 -5.77 12.66 1.77
N ASP A 148 -5.57 11.49 2.36
CA ASP A 148 -5.56 10.24 1.61
C ASP A 148 -6.99 9.74 1.36
N GLU A 149 -7.43 9.85 0.12
CA GLU A 149 -8.77 9.45 -0.31
C GLU A 149 -9.11 7.99 0.02
N ALA A 150 -8.11 7.09 0.03
CA ALA A 150 -8.33 5.69 0.35
C ALA A 150 -8.86 5.48 1.78
N LEU A 151 -8.61 6.42 2.70
CA LEU A 151 -9.11 6.38 4.08
C LEU A 151 -10.57 6.82 4.21
N LEU A 152 -11.10 7.51 3.20
CA LEU A 152 -12.47 8.00 3.19
C LEU A 152 -13.46 6.92 2.70
N PHE A 153 -12.97 5.85 2.06
CA PHE A 153 -13.84 4.76 1.62
C PHE A 153 -14.29 3.90 2.81
N GLY A 154 -15.59 3.65 2.86
CA GLY A 154 -16.19 2.73 3.80
C GLY A 154 -15.90 1.26 3.50
N CYS A 155 -16.42 0.38 4.35
CA CYS A 155 -16.42 -1.06 4.06
C CYS A 155 -17.22 -1.38 2.80
N ASN A 156 -16.67 -2.28 1.96
CA ASN A 156 -17.46 -2.90 0.91
C ASN A 156 -18.64 -3.68 1.51
N GLN A 157 -19.76 -3.77 0.79
CA GLN A 157 -20.97 -4.50 1.21
C GLN A 157 -20.73 -5.97 1.56
N SER A 158 -19.62 -6.54 1.09
CA SER A 158 -19.17 -7.91 1.37
C SER A 158 -18.05 -7.96 2.41
N CYS A 159 -18.12 -7.17 3.47
CA CYS A 159 -17.10 -7.19 4.52
C CYS A 159 -16.98 -8.59 5.12
N SER A 160 -15.90 -9.28 4.80
CA SER A 160 -15.60 -10.63 5.29
C SER A 160 -15.31 -10.70 6.80
N THR A 161 -15.08 -9.55 7.43
CA THR A 161 -14.90 -9.45 8.88
C THR A 161 -16.23 -9.28 9.64
N GLY A 162 -17.34 -9.10 8.94
CA GLY A 162 -18.69 -9.02 9.53
C GLY A 162 -18.96 -7.79 10.42
N LEU A 163 -18.07 -6.81 10.41
CA LEU A 163 -18.05 -5.76 11.41
C LEU A 163 -18.84 -4.50 11.03
N ASN A 164 -19.24 -4.33 9.76
CA ASN A 164 -20.05 -3.18 9.29
C ASN A 164 -20.96 -3.61 8.13
N VAL A 165 -21.65 -4.72 8.29
CA VAL A 165 -22.62 -5.19 7.27
C VAL A 165 -23.83 -4.28 7.34
N GLY A 166 -24.01 -3.43 6.32
CA GLY A 166 -25.25 -2.67 6.10
C GLY A 166 -25.19 -1.16 6.28
N GLU A 167 -24.07 -0.58 6.69
CA GLU A 167 -23.93 0.89 6.77
C GLU A 167 -23.16 1.42 5.55
N GLU A 168 -23.87 2.01 4.60
CA GLU A 168 -23.27 2.72 3.47
C GLU A 168 -22.52 3.96 3.98
N ASN A 169 -21.30 4.17 3.51
CA ASN A 169 -20.46 5.36 3.76
C ASN A 169 -19.90 5.53 5.19
N VAL A 170 -19.92 4.53 6.04
CA VAL A 170 -19.19 4.61 7.31
C VAL A 170 -17.74 4.20 7.09
N PRO A 171 -16.75 5.03 7.48
CA PRO A 171 -15.34 4.65 7.41
C PRO A 171 -15.11 3.33 8.16
N CYS A 172 -14.37 2.42 7.55
CA CYS A 172 -14.05 1.15 8.17
C CYS A 172 -13.31 1.39 9.49
N HIS A 173 -13.85 0.84 10.61
CA HIS A 173 -13.20 0.99 11.93
C HIS A 173 -11.80 0.37 12.01
N LYS A 174 -11.42 -0.43 11.01
CA LYS A 174 -10.05 -0.95 10.83
C LYS A 174 -9.09 0.07 10.20
N LEU A 175 -9.63 1.12 9.57
CA LEU A 175 -8.80 2.22 9.07
C LEU A 175 -8.33 3.08 10.24
N ARG A 176 -7.15 3.69 10.11
CA ARG A 176 -6.66 4.66 11.08
C ARG A 176 -7.72 5.71 11.34
N LYS A 177 -8.16 5.83 12.58
CA LYS A 177 -9.00 6.95 12.97
C LYS A 177 -8.16 8.21 12.78
N HIS A 178 -8.74 9.20 12.09
CA HIS A 178 -8.29 10.57 12.25
C HIS A 178 -8.32 10.88 13.74
N GLU A 179 -7.19 11.16 14.35
CA GLU A 179 -7.18 11.95 15.56
C GLU A 179 -7.69 13.32 15.13
N SER A 180 -8.99 13.53 15.30
CA SER A 180 -9.54 14.88 15.28
C SER A 180 -8.74 15.65 16.31
N LEU A 181 -7.92 16.60 15.84
CA LEU A 181 -7.35 17.63 16.67
C LEU A 181 -8.48 18.23 17.47
N SER A 182 -8.69 17.74 18.69
CA SER A 182 -9.47 18.44 19.69
C SER A 182 -8.64 19.65 20.06
N SER A 183 -8.88 20.73 19.32
CA SER A 183 -8.55 22.07 19.76
C SER A 183 -9.23 22.32 21.09
N SER A 184 -8.46 22.35 22.13
CA SER A 184 -8.80 23.04 23.37
C SER A 184 -8.03 24.33 23.42
#